data_fa9796e2d5a1aa06c6d27dd3d6d9c624
#
_entry.id   fa9796e2d5a1aa06c6d27dd3d6d9c624
#
_cell.length_a   1.000
_cell.length_b   1.000
_cell.length_c   1.000
_cell.angle_alpha   90.00
_cell.angle_beta   90.00
_cell.angle_gamma   90.00
#
_symmetry.space_group_name_H-M   'P 1'
#
loop_
_entity.id
_entity.type
_entity.pdbx_description
1 polymer ?
#
loop_
_entity_poly.entity_id
_entity_poly.type
_entity_poly.pdbx_seq_one_letter_code
_entity_poly.pdbx_strand_id
1 'polypeptide(L)'
;MWSDGRIGAGKDGANIYALTKYGGFDNDWYNQLGGKVGVDFKPIEGLKISGIVSPFLNFDKGKRFTKMIPYTSFNNPDAVSGYIEGATQTKLEEVRNDNYRYTMQFLVNYDKQIRSHNIGLLAGYEFYKAYNEDLGASRGQYTLSNYPYLNLGPLEFRDNSGSAYENAYRSWFGRAMYNYKEKYLVQANIRYDASSRFAPGYRWGAFPSFSAGWVVSEEGFLKRSAP
;
A
#
# COMPACT_ATOMS: atom_id res chain seq x y z
N MET A 1 37.29 -11.58 -12.47
CA MET A 1 37.62 -12.45 -13.61
C MET A 1 39.13 -12.63 -13.67
N TRP A 2 39.56 -13.79 -14.10
CA TRP A 2 40.98 -14.03 -14.41
C TRP A 2 41.37 -13.27 -15.68
N SER A 3 42.66 -13.09 -15.89
CA SER A 3 43.20 -12.36 -17.06
C SER A 3 42.84 -13.00 -18.40
N ASP A 4 42.51 -14.29 -18.42
CA ASP A 4 42.06 -15.06 -19.57
C ASP A 4 40.55 -15.04 -19.80
N GLY A 5 39.82 -14.28 -19.02
CA GLY A 5 38.37 -14.11 -19.13
C GLY A 5 37.52 -15.14 -18.37
N ARG A 6 38.11 -16.08 -17.67
CA ARG A 6 37.40 -17.05 -16.82
C ARG A 6 36.82 -16.38 -15.59
N ILE A 7 35.74 -16.94 -15.05
CA ILE A 7 35.14 -16.49 -13.81
C ILE A 7 35.95 -17.08 -12.64
N GLY A 8 36.45 -16.20 -11.77
CA GLY A 8 37.03 -16.56 -10.48
C GLY A 8 36.10 -16.15 -9.36
N ALA A 9 36.19 -16.83 -8.23
CA ALA A 9 35.52 -16.42 -7.00
C ALA A 9 36.43 -15.50 -6.19
N GLY A 10 35.84 -14.54 -5.50
CA GLY A 10 36.47 -13.75 -4.44
C GLY A 10 36.34 -14.45 -3.09
N LYS A 11 36.45 -13.66 -2.01
CA LYS A 11 36.22 -14.13 -0.65
C LYS A 11 34.81 -14.72 -0.55
N ASP A 12 34.67 -15.85 0.12
CA ASP A 12 33.41 -16.55 0.38
C ASP A 12 32.62 -16.92 -0.90
N GLY A 13 33.29 -17.11 -2.04
CA GLY A 13 32.63 -17.49 -3.29
C GLY A 13 31.96 -16.33 -4.04
N ALA A 14 32.04 -15.09 -3.53
CA ALA A 14 31.34 -13.95 -4.12
C ALA A 14 32.05 -13.42 -5.38
N ASN A 15 31.28 -12.98 -6.36
CA ASN A 15 31.74 -12.25 -7.53
C ASN A 15 30.60 -11.39 -8.11
N ILE A 16 30.55 -10.12 -7.70
CA ILE A 16 29.48 -9.18 -8.09
C ILE A 16 29.45 -8.95 -9.61
N TYR A 17 30.61 -8.87 -10.27
CA TYR A 17 30.67 -8.72 -11.73
C TYR A 17 30.03 -9.92 -12.44
N ALA A 18 30.34 -11.13 -12.00
CA ALA A 18 29.77 -12.35 -12.58
C ALA A 18 28.26 -12.40 -12.36
N LEU A 19 27.78 -12.06 -11.15
CA LEU A 19 26.35 -11.99 -10.86
C LEU A 19 25.62 -10.99 -11.75
N THR A 20 26.16 -9.76 -11.89
CA THR A 20 25.53 -8.72 -12.71
C THR A 20 25.49 -9.10 -14.19
N LYS A 21 26.55 -9.73 -14.70
CA LYS A 21 26.66 -10.02 -16.14
C LYS A 21 26.01 -11.35 -16.55
N TYR A 22 26.02 -12.35 -15.67
CA TYR A 22 25.63 -13.73 -16.00
C TYR A 22 24.55 -14.30 -15.08
N GLY A 23 24.21 -13.62 -13.98
CA GLY A 23 23.33 -14.11 -12.92
C GLY A 23 21.86 -14.27 -13.28
N GLY A 24 21.46 -13.81 -14.47
CA GLY A 24 20.07 -13.85 -14.90
C GLY A 24 19.39 -12.47 -14.82
N PHE A 25 18.16 -12.42 -14.33
CA PHE A 25 17.41 -11.17 -14.19
C PHE A 25 16.44 -11.23 -13.00
N ASP A 26 16.05 -10.05 -12.52
CA ASP A 26 15.02 -9.85 -11.53
C ASP A 26 14.15 -8.68 -12.00
N ASN A 27 12.92 -8.96 -12.38
CA ASN A 27 11.99 -8.00 -12.95
C ASN A 27 10.72 -7.95 -12.14
N ASP A 28 10.36 -6.74 -11.67
CA ASP A 28 9.09 -6.47 -11.02
C ASP A 28 8.26 -5.50 -11.86
N TRP A 29 6.97 -5.80 -11.96
CA TRP A 29 5.98 -4.95 -12.62
C TRP A 29 4.90 -4.58 -11.62
N TYR A 30 4.71 -3.28 -11.46
CA TYR A 30 3.70 -2.69 -10.58
C TYR A 30 2.61 -2.06 -11.44
N ASN A 31 1.38 -2.59 -11.36
CA ASN A 31 0.26 -2.09 -12.12
C ASN A 31 -0.83 -1.64 -11.16
N GLN A 32 -1.11 -0.35 -11.13
CA GLN A 32 -2.07 0.26 -10.22
C GLN A 32 -3.14 1.00 -11.00
N LEU A 33 -4.39 0.77 -10.62
CA LEU A 33 -5.54 1.49 -11.13
C LEU A 33 -6.36 1.99 -9.95
N GLY A 34 -6.50 3.29 -9.83
CA GLY A 34 -7.30 3.92 -8.77
C GLY A 34 -8.14 5.04 -9.32
N GLY A 35 -9.28 5.26 -8.69
CA GLY A 35 -10.19 6.31 -9.08
C GLY A 35 -11.12 6.72 -7.95
N LYS A 36 -11.83 7.83 -8.16
CA LYS A 36 -12.87 8.31 -7.27
C LYS A 36 -14.04 8.81 -8.10
N VAL A 37 -15.23 8.30 -7.79
CA VAL A 37 -16.48 8.77 -8.36
C VAL A 37 -17.36 9.24 -7.21
N GLY A 38 -17.92 10.42 -7.34
CA GLY A 38 -18.80 11.01 -6.34
C GLY A 38 -20.00 11.70 -6.99
N VAL A 39 -21.12 11.66 -6.29
CA VAL A 39 -22.34 12.37 -6.65
C VAL A 39 -22.76 13.23 -5.48
N ASP A 40 -22.98 14.51 -5.75
CA ASP A 40 -23.48 15.50 -4.80
C ASP A 40 -24.92 15.86 -5.14
N PHE A 41 -25.80 15.80 -4.16
CA PHE A 41 -27.18 16.24 -4.24
C PHE A 41 -27.42 17.38 -3.25
N LYS A 42 -27.97 18.50 -3.71
CA LYS A 42 -28.25 19.70 -2.92
C LYS A 42 -29.75 19.99 -2.95
N PRO A 43 -30.57 19.35 -2.09
CA PRO A 43 -32.02 19.49 -2.13
C PRO A 43 -32.52 20.85 -1.68
N ILE A 44 -31.83 21.49 -0.74
CA ILE A 44 -32.14 22.82 -0.20
C ILE A 44 -30.86 23.58 0.06
N GLU A 45 -30.97 24.90 0.23
CA GLU A 45 -29.84 25.75 0.59
C GLU A 45 -29.18 25.30 1.91
N GLY A 46 -27.87 25.18 1.90
CA GLY A 46 -27.06 24.73 3.03
C GLY A 46 -26.94 23.22 3.16
N LEU A 47 -27.82 22.42 2.57
CA LEU A 47 -27.77 20.94 2.68
C LEU A 47 -27.09 20.31 1.46
N LYS A 48 -26.05 19.52 1.70
CA LYS A 48 -25.36 18.73 0.68
C LYS A 48 -25.29 17.27 1.13
N ILE A 49 -25.77 16.37 0.30
CA ILE A 49 -25.67 14.92 0.46
C ILE A 49 -24.72 14.39 -0.60
N SER A 50 -23.70 13.64 -0.19
CA SER A 50 -22.68 13.12 -1.09
C SER A 50 -22.55 11.61 -0.95
N GLY A 51 -22.52 10.92 -2.09
CA GLY A 51 -22.15 9.52 -2.20
C GLY A 51 -20.83 9.40 -2.96
N ILE A 52 -19.83 8.70 -2.41
CA ILE A 52 -18.50 8.60 -2.97
C ILE A 52 -18.07 7.14 -2.98
N VAL A 53 -17.49 6.69 -4.09
CA VAL A 53 -16.86 5.38 -4.23
C VAL A 53 -15.45 5.56 -4.76
N SER A 54 -14.47 4.98 -4.06
CA SER A 54 -13.06 5.06 -4.42
C SER A 54 -12.46 3.66 -4.51
N PRO A 55 -12.51 3.01 -5.69
CA PRO A 55 -11.84 1.74 -5.92
C PRO A 55 -10.33 1.96 -6.13
N PHE A 56 -9.55 0.96 -5.72
CA PHE A 56 -8.13 0.87 -6.00
C PHE A 56 -7.78 -0.61 -6.23
N LEU A 57 -7.15 -0.87 -7.37
CA LEU A 57 -6.73 -2.18 -7.81
C LEU A 57 -5.22 -2.15 -8.01
N ASN A 58 -4.54 -3.17 -7.54
CA ASN A 58 -3.12 -3.33 -7.70
C ASN A 58 -2.84 -4.78 -8.15
N PHE A 59 -2.09 -4.92 -9.25
CA PHE A 59 -1.73 -6.20 -9.85
C PHE A 59 -0.23 -6.24 -10.05
N ASP A 60 0.49 -6.74 -9.07
CA ASP A 60 1.94 -6.83 -9.14
C ASP A 60 2.36 -8.21 -9.59
N LYS A 61 3.45 -8.26 -10.32
CA LYS A 61 4.12 -9.49 -10.68
C LYS A 61 5.61 -9.33 -10.56
N GLY A 62 6.26 -10.35 -10.02
CA GLY A 62 7.71 -10.48 -10.02
C GLY A 62 8.12 -11.71 -10.82
N LYS A 63 9.24 -11.61 -11.49
CA LYS A 63 9.87 -12.73 -12.19
C LYS A 63 11.36 -12.65 -12.03
N ARG A 64 11.90 -13.58 -11.26
CA ARG A 64 13.33 -13.71 -11.01
C ARG A 64 13.85 -15.00 -11.63
N PHE A 65 14.84 -14.89 -12.47
CA PHE A 65 15.53 -16.03 -13.05
C PHE A 65 17.01 -15.98 -12.70
N THR A 66 17.42 -16.81 -11.77
CA THR A 66 18.82 -16.97 -11.38
C THR A 66 19.48 -18.01 -12.25
N LYS A 67 20.61 -17.69 -12.85
CA LYS A 67 21.44 -18.65 -13.60
C LYS A 67 22.57 -19.15 -12.74
N MET A 68 22.83 -20.43 -12.78
CA MET A 68 24.01 -21.02 -12.13
C MET A 68 25.29 -20.52 -12.80
N ILE A 69 26.25 -20.06 -12.00
CA ILE A 69 27.53 -19.53 -12.49
C ILE A 69 28.67 -20.34 -11.88
N PRO A 70 29.28 -21.26 -12.67
CA PRO A 70 30.47 -21.97 -12.23
C PRO A 70 31.70 -21.05 -12.23
N TYR A 71 32.62 -21.30 -11.33
CA TYR A 71 33.93 -20.65 -11.32
C TYR A 71 35.07 -21.68 -11.31
N THR A 72 36.25 -21.27 -11.78
CA THR A 72 37.45 -22.08 -11.77
C THR A 72 38.49 -21.47 -10.85
N SER A 73 39.39 -22.28 -10.26
CA SER A 73 40.52 -21.79 -9.56
C SER A 73 41.68 -21.38 -10.51
N PHE A 74 42.59 -20.57 -10.02
CA PHE A 74 43.80 -20.19 -10.79
C PHE A 74 44.66 -21.41 -11.13
N ASN A 75 44.81 -22.33 -10.17
CA ASN A 75 45.70 -23.50 -10.28
C ASN A 75 45.09 -24.66 -11.04
N ASN A 76 43.77 -24.68 -11.24
CA ASN A 76 43.06 -25.72 -11.97
C ASN A 76 42.02 -25.08 -12.92
N PRO A 77 42.47 -24.61 -14.09
CA PRO A 77 41.62 -23.87 -15.02
C PRO A 77 40.56 -24.72 -15.73
N ASP A 78 40.79 -26.02 -15.86
CA ASP A 78 39.97 -26.92 -16.66
C ASP A 78 38.83 -27.58 -15.84
N ALA A 79 38.83 -27.38 -14.53
CA ALA A 79 37.81 -27.95 -13.66
C ALA A 79 36.99 -26.87 -12.93
N VAL A 80 35.70 -27.11 -12.82
CA VAL A 80 34.82 -26.30 -11.98
C VAL A 80 35.21 -26.49 -10.50
N SER A 81 35.59 -25.42 -9.86
CA SER A 81 35.99 -25.41 -8.45
C SER A 81 34.82 -25.13 -7.50
N GLY A 82 33.73 -24.60 -8.03
CA GLY A 82 32.49 -24.29 -7.28
C GLY A 82 31.57 -23.37 -8.08
N TYR A 83 30.60 -22.82 -7.40
CA TYR A 83 29.60 -21.92 -7.98
C TYR A 83 29.58 -20.60 -7.21
N ILE A 84 29.35 -19.52 -7.92
CA ILE A 84 29.27 -18.18 -7.30
C ILE A 84 28.12 -18.15 -6.31
N GLU A 85 28.38 -17.56 -5.12
CA GLU A 85 27.37 -17.36 -4.09
C GLU A 85 26.18 -16.57 -4.65
N GLY A 86 24.95 -16.99 -4.34
CA GLY A 86 23.71 -16.44 -4.93
C GLY A 86 23.39 -16.94 -6.34
N ALA A 87 24.28 -17.74 -6.98
CA ALA A 87 24.09 -18.32 -8.30
C ALA A 87 24.54 -19.80 -8.35
N THR A 88 24.21 -20.56 -7.31
CA THR A 88 24.61 -21.96 -7.11
C THR A 88 23.72 -22.94 -7.88
N GLN A 89 22.56 -22.50 -8.33
CA GLN A 89 21.64 -23.29 -9.16
C GLN A 89 20.85 -22.38 -10.10
N THR A 90 20.39 -22.93 -11.21
CA THR A 90 19.46 -22.23 -12.08
C THR A 90 18.04 -22.36 -11.51
N LYS A 91 17.40 -21.24 -11.16
CA LYS A 91 16.07 -21.20 -10.54
C LYS A 91 15.20 -20.13 -11.17
N LEU A 92 13.95 -20.45 -11.43
CA LEU A 92 12.91 -19.48 -11.78
C LEU A 92 11.94 -19.34 -10.61
N GLU A 93 11.66 -18.10 -10.25
CA GLU A 93 10.65 -17.72 -9.28
C GLU A 93 9.68 -16.72 -9.94
N GLU A 94 8.40 -17.00 -9.86
CA GLU A 94 7.34 -16.08 -10.28
C GLU A 94 6.39 -15.83 -9.13
N VAL A 95 6.07 -14.56 -8.92
CA VAL A 95 5.11 -14.13 -7.89
C VAL A 95 4.02 -13.28 -8.52
N ARG A 96 2.83 -13.37 -7.93
CA ARG A 96 1.68 -12.51 -8.22
C ARG A 96 1.17 -11.97 -6.90
N ASN A 97 0.88 -10.69 -6.86
CA ASN A 97 0.25 -10.06 -5.72
C ASN A 97 -0.91 -9.19 -6.22
N ASP A 98 -2.12 -9.59 -5.86
CA ASP A 98 -3.34 -8.90 -6.23
C ASP A 98 -3.92 -8.23 -4.98
N ASN A 99 -4.08 -6.92 -5.03
CA ASN A 99 -4.65 -6.13 -3.96
C ASN A 99 -5.85 -5.34 -4.48
N TYR A 100 -7.00 -5.57 -3.86
CA TYR A 100 -8.24 -4.86 -4.13
C TYR A 100 -8.65 -4.11 -2.89
N ARG A 101 -8.85 -2.80 -3.01
CA ARG A 101 -9.42 -2.01 -1.92
C ARG A 101 -10.45 -1.04 -2.45
N TYR A 102 -11.46 -0.81 -1.69
CA TYR A 102 -12.43 0.22 -2.00
C TYR A 102 -12.93 0.90 -0.73
N THR A 103 -13.18 2.19 -0.88
CA THR A 103 -13.81 3.03 0.13
C THR A 103 -15.12 3.53 -0.40
N MET A 104 -16.18 3.38 0.39
CA MET A 104 -17.49 3.97 0.12
C MET A 104 -17.80 4.95 1.24
N GLN A 105 -18.24 6.15 0.87
CA GLN A 105 -18.61 7.19 1.81
C GLN A 105 -19.98 7.74 1.48
N PHE A 106 -20.78 7.94 2.50
CA PHE A 106 -22.01 8.69 2.45
C PHE A 106 -21.94 9.83 3.45
N LEU A 107 -22.11 11.05 2.98
CA LEU A 107 -21.90 12.26 3.77
C LEU A 107 -23.13 13.17 3.66
N VAL A 108 -23.52 13.73 4.80
CA VAL A 108 -24.56 14.76 4.88
C VAL A 108 -23.91 15.98 5.54
N ASN A 109 -23.84 17.07 4.80
CA ASN A 109 -23.33 18.36 5.27
C ASN A 109 -24.50 19.35 5.32
N TYR A 110 -24.57 20.11 6.41
CA TYR A 110 -25.51 21.21 6.54
C TYR A 110 -24.82 22.42 7.11
N ASP A 111 -24.81 23.50 6.34
CA ASP A 111 -24.24 24.78 6.71
C ASP A 111 -25.33 25.85 6.71
N LYS A 112 -25.43 26.59 7.82
CA LYS A 112 -26.41 27.67 7.97
C LYS A 112 -25.81 28.85 8.68
N GLN A 113 -26.01 30.01 8.07
CA GLN A 113 -25.71 31.30 8.70
C GLN A 113 -27.03 31.98 9.09
N ILE A 114 -27.14 32.36 10.36
CA ILE A 114 -28.28 33.10 10.93
C ILE A 114 -27.70 34.32 11.60
N ARG A 115 -27.78 35.48 10.96
CA ARG A 115 -27.15 36.73 11.43
C ARG A 115 -25.66 36.50 11.72
N SER A 116 -25.26 36.60 12.98
CA SER A 116 -23.88 36.43 13.45
C SER A 116 -23.54 34.99 13.89
N HIS A 117 -24.44 34.05 13.68
CA HIS A 117 -24.28 32.65 14.06
C HIS A 117 -24.01 31.82 12.81
N ASN A 118 -22.89 31.12 12.77
CA ASN A 118 -22.58 30.16 11.74
C ASN A 118 -22.60 28.73 12.33
N ILE A 119 -23.40 27.87 11.76
CA ILE A 119 -23.58 26.48 12.20
C ILE A 119 -23.18 25.57 11.02
N GLY A 120 -22.25 24.66 11.26
CA GLY A 120 -21.85 23.63 10.35
C GLY A 120 -22.05 22.26 10.98
N LEU A 121 -22.77 21.39 10.30
CA LEU A 121 -23.03 20.00 10.73
C LEU A 121 -22.56 19.04 9.64
N LEU A 122 -21.92 17.96 10.05
CA LEU A 122 -21.55 16.84 9.19
C LEU A 122 -21.97 15.55 9.88
N ALA A 123 -22.65 14.69 9.16
CA ALA A 123 -22.81 13.28 9.50
C ALA A 123 -22.28 12.42 8.36
N GLY A 124 -21.63 11.33 8.67
CA GLY A 124 -21.05 10.47 7.67
C GLY A 124 -21.04 9.01 8.05
N TYR A 125 -21.06 8.19 7.03
CA TYR A 125 -20.79 6.76 7.09
C TYR A 125 -19.67 6.43 6.10
N GLU A 126 -18.72 5.63 6.55
CA GLU A 126 -17.63 5.11 5.72
C GLU A 126 -17.53 3.60 5.83
N PHE A 127 -17.37 2.95 4.71
CA PHE A 127 -17.02 1.55 4.62
C PHE A 127 -15.76 1.40 3.81
N TYR A 128 -14.79 0.71 4.38
CA TYR A 128 -13.54 0.34 3.74
C TYR A 128 -13.39 -1.17 3.74
N LYS A 129 -12.99 -1.73 2.62
CA LYS A 129 -12.61 -3.14 2.49
C LYS A 129 -11.33 -3.25 1.68
N ALA A 130 -10.42 -4.10 2.15
CA ALA A 130 -9.23 -4.50 1.41
C ALA A 130 -9.12 -6.02 1.40
N TYR A 131 -8.75 -6.54 0.25
CA TYR A 131 -8.42 -7.94 0.01
C TYR A 131 -7.04 -7.99 -0.61
N ASN A 132 -6.19 -8.88 -0.13
CA ASN A 132 -4.87 -9.13 -0.67
C ASN A 132 -4.69 -10.63 -0.86
N GLU A 133 -4.19 -11.02 -2.01
CA GLU A 133 -3.87 -12.40 -2.35
C GLU A 133 -2.49 -12.46 -3.00
N ASP A 134 -1.67 -13.38 -2.54
CA ASP A 134 -0.37 -13.65 -3.13
C ASP A 134 -0.28 -15.09 -3.59
N LEU A 135 0.42 -15.28 -4.70
CA LEU A 135 0.75 -16.57 -5.28
C LEU A 135 2.20 -16.57 -5.71
N GLY A 136 2.95 -17.52 -5.21
CA GLY A 136 4.32 -17.79 -5.63
C GLY A 136 4.45 -19.16 -6.26
N ALA A 137 5.27 -19.27 -7.31
CA ALA A 137 5.66 -20.53 -7.89
C ALA A 137 7.13 -20.51 -8.29
N SER A 138 7.83 -21.60 -8.05
CA SER A 138 9.22 -21.71 -8.46
C SER A 138 9.57 -23.11 -8.97
N ARG A 139 10.61 -23.16 -9.77
CA ARG A 139 11.32 -24.41 -10.11
C ARG A 139 12.82 -24.16 -10.15
N GLY A 140 13.56 -25.13 -9.66
CA GLY A 140 15.02 -25.13 -9.70
C GLY A 140 15.60 -26.05 -10.78
N GLN A 141 16.93 -26.04 -10.88
CA GLN A 141 17.73 -26.95 -11.68
C GLN A 141 17.36 -27.06 -13.17
N TYR A 142 17.12 -25.90 -13.79
CA TYR A 142 16.85 -25.83 -15.22
C TYR A 142 18.07 -26.31 -16.03
N THR A 143 17.83 -27.22 -16.94
CA THR A 143 18.85 -27.63 -17.94
C THR A 143 19.02 -26.55 -19.01
N LEU A 144 17.91 -25.89 -19.41
CA LEU A 144 17.92 -24.82 -20.41
C LEU A 144 17.91 -23.46 -19.70
N SER A 145 19.07 -22.81 -19.64
CA SER A 145 19.24 -21.52 -18.92
C SER A 145 18.80 -20.27 -19.69
N ASN A 146 18.25 -20.44 -20.91
CA ASN A 146 17.81 -19.30 -21.74
C ASN A 146 16.29 -19.18 -21.88
N TYR A 147 15.53 -20.13 -21.31
CA TYR A 147 14.07 -20.18 -21.43
C TYR A 147 13.42 -20.18 -20.06
N PRO A 148 13.17 -18.98 -19.49
CA PRO A 148 12.66 -18.83 -18.13
C PRO A 148 11.13 -19.02 -18.08
N TYR A 149 10.67 -20.25 -18.28
CA TYR A 149 9.26 -20.64 -18.15
C TYR A 149 9.13 -21.80 -17.16
N LEU A 150 8.17 -21.70 -16.24
CA LEU A 150 8.00 -22.68 -15.15
C LEU A 150 7.86 -24.12 -15.67
N ASN A 151 7.10 -24.32 -16.74
CA ASN A 151 6.85 -25.65 -17.30
C ASN A 151 8.08 -26.32 -17.91
N LEU A 152 9.17 -25.58 -18.16
CA LEU A 152 10.42 -26.11 -18.70
C LEU A 152 11.40 -26.59 -17.61
N GLY A 153 11.15 -26.22 -16.35
CA GLY A 153 11.94 -26.75 -15.24
C GLY A 153 11.46 -28.14 -14.79
N PRO A 154 12.36 -28.95 -14.20
CA PRO A 154 12.00 -30.28 -13.70
C PRO A 154 10.87 -30.21 -12.65
N LEU A 155 9.97 -31.16 -12.66
CA LEU A 155 8.87 -31.28 -11.70
C LEU A 155 9.35 -31.56 -10.27
N GLU A 156 10.49 -32.22 -10.16
CA GLU A 156 11.10 -32.62 -8.90
C GLU A 156 11.49 -31.42 -8.03
N PHE A 157 11.91 -30.31 -8.67
CA PHE A 157 12.36 -29.09 -7.98
C PHE A 157 11.33 -27.96 -8.03
N ARG A 158 10.05 -28.33 -8.00
CA ARG A 158 8.95 -27.37 -7.94
C ARG A 158 8.63 -26.97 -6.51
N ASP A 159 8.25 -25.73 -6.35
CA ASP A 159 7.70 -25.21 -5.10
C ASP A 159 6.62 -24.18 -5.42
N ASN A 160 5.67 -24.03 -4.49
CA ASN A 160 4.62 -23.04 -4.59
C ASN A 160 4.18 -22.57 -3.21
N SER A 161 3.70 -21.34 -3.15
CA SER A 161 3.12 -20.73 -1.96
C SER A 161 1.96 -19.86 -2.36
N GLY A 162 1.07 -19.59 -1.42
CA GLY A 162 0.00 -18.64 -1.61
C GLY A 162 -0.70 -18.38 -0.30
N SER A 163 -1.15 -17.15 -0.13
CA SER A 163 -1.94 -16.74 1.00
C SER A 163 -2.92 -15.65 0.60
N ALA A 164 -3.96 -15.46 1.41
CA ALA A 164 -4.87 -14.36 1.23
C ALA A 164 -5.32 -13.85 2.59
N TYR A 165 -5.58 -12.54 2.66
CA TYR A 165 -6.20 -11.94 3.82
C TYR A 165 -7.15 -10.83 3.43
N GLU A 166 -8.15 -10.63 4.27
CA GLU A 166 -9.15 -9.59 4.12
C GLU A 166 -9.25 -8.77 5.39
N ASN A 167 -9.43 -7.47 5.22
CA ASN A 167 -9.78 -6.61 6.33
C ASN A 167 -10.83 -5.57 5.90
N ALA A 168 -11.69 -5.19 6.85
CA ALA A 168 -12.73 -4.22 6.63
C ALA A 168 -12.88 -3.30 7.85
N TYR A 169 -13.23 -2.04 7.58
CA TYR A 169 -13.56 -1.03 8.57
C TYR A 169 -14.92 -0.44 8.26
N ARG A 170 -15.67 -0.09 9.31
CA ARG A 170 -16.91 0.67 9.21
C ARG A 170 -16.86 1.79 10.21
N SER A 171 -17.29 2.97 9.79
CA SER A 171 -17.22 4.16 10.61
C SER A 171 -18.49 4.98 10.48
N TRP A 172 -19.05 5.37 11.61
CA TRP A 172 -20.03 6.44 11.71
C TRP A 172 -19.33 7.64 12.32
N PHE A 173 -19.53 8.80 11.75
CA PHE A 173 -18.92 10.01 12.31
C PHE A 173 -19.81 11.22 12.16
N GLY A 174 -19.62 12.15 13.07
CA GLY A 174 -20.32 13.42 13.09
C GLY A 174 -19.43 14.53 13.55
N ARG A 175 -19.69 15.74 13.07
CA ARG A 175 -19.04 16.98 13.46
C ARG A 175 -20.10 18.06 13.59
N ALA A 176 -20.05 18.82 14.68
CA ALA A 176 -20.80 20.04 14.86
C ALA A 176 -19.81 21.20 15.05
N MET A 177 -19.96 22.23 14.27
CA MET A 177 -19.19 23.47 14.36
C MET A 177 -20.14 24.62 14.62
N TYR A 178 -19.75 25.49 15.53
CA TYR A 178 -20.47 26.72 15.83
C TYR A 178 -19.50 27.87 15.93
N ASN A 179 -19.83 28.96 15.26
CA ASN A 179 -19.06 30.19 15.28
C ASN A 179 -20.00 31.36 15.52
N TYR A 180 -19.70 32.16 16.53
CA TYR A 180 -20.44 33.38 16.86
C TYR A 180 -19.58 34.61 16.59
N LYS A 181 -20.07 35.48 15.69
CA LYS A 181 -19.41 36.74 15.27
C LYS A 181 -17.97 36.55 14.77
N GLU A 182 -17.62 35.36 14.29
CA GLU A 182 -16.25 35.00 13.90
C GLU A 182 -15.22 35.13 15.04
N LYS A 183 -15.69 35.24 16.29
CA LYS A 183 -14.86 35.41 17.49
C LYS A 183 -14.80 34.17 18.34
N TYR A 184 -15.93 33.53 18.56
CA TYR A 184 -16.06 32.38 19.45
C TYR A 184 -16.35 31.15 18.62
N LEU A 185 -15.43 30.22 18.60
CA LEU A 185 -15.49 29.01 17.80
C LEU A 185 -15.56 27.80 18.72
N VAL A 186 -16.48 26.90 18.45
CA VAL A 186 -16.58 25.62 19.17
C VAL A 186 -16.78 24.53 18.13
N GLN A 187 -16.10 23.40 18.32
CA GLN A 187 -16.26 22.21 17.49
C GLN A 187 -16.34 20.97 18.37
N ALA A 188 -17.26 20.10 18.04
CA ALA A 188 -17.36 18.75 18.60
C ALA A 188 -17.32 17.74 17.46
N ASN A 189 -16.55 16.67 17.65
CA ASN A 189 -16.53 15.54 16.73
C ASN A 189 -16.77 14.25 17.50
N ILE A 190 -17.40 13.30 16.86
CA ILE A 190 -17.49 11.92 17.32
C ILE A 190 -17.23 11.00 16.15
N ARG A 191 -16.46 9.95 16.39
CA ARG A 191 -16.25 8.86 15.46
C ARG A 191 -16.51 7.52 16.17
N TYR A 192 -17.26 6.64 15.53
CA TYR A 192 -17.60 5.32 16.03
C TYR A 192 -17.15 4.31 14.98
N ASP A 193 -16.01 3.66 15.25
CA ASP A 193 -15.29 2.84 14.30
C ASP A 193 -15.36 1.36 14.67
N ALA A 194 -15.53 0.51 13.66
CA ALA A 194 -15.41 -0.93 13.79
C ALA A 194 -14.32 -1.48 12.87
N SER A 195 -13.58 -2.47 13.37
CA SER A 195 -12.57 -3.19 12.60
C SER A 195 -12.82 -4.70 12.61
N SER A 196 -12.67 -5.33 11.44
CA SER A 196 -12.75 -6.79 11.31
C SER A 196 -11.60 -7.53 12.00
N ARG A 197 -10.53 -6.82 12.39
CA ARG A 197 -9.36 -7.40 13.09
C ARG A 197 -9.64 -7.80 14.53
N PHE A 198 -10.72 -7.24 15.11
CA PHE A 198 -11.15 -7.58 16.47
C PHE A 198 -12.22 -8.67 16.48
N ALA A 199 -12.26 -9.44 17.54
CA ALA A 199 -13.26 -10.47 17.74
C ALA A 199 -14.69 -9.90 17.74
N PRO A 200 -15.71 -10.68 17.33
CA PRO A 200 -17.10 -10.29 17.49
C PRO A 200 -17.40 -9.81 18.91
N GLY A 201 -18.13 -8.70 19.05
CA GLY A 201 -18.42 -8.07 20.34
C GLY A 201 -17.41 -7.00 20.79
N TYR A 202 -16.19 -6.99 20.24
CA TYR A 202 -15.12 -6.03 20.59
C TYR A 202 -14.68 -5.15 19.41
N ARG A 203 -15.46 -5.14 18.33
CA ARG A 203 -15.10 -4.47 17.08
C ARG A 203 -15.26 -2.97 17.09
N TRP A 204 -16.11 -2.45 17.96
CA TRP A 204 -16.52 -1.05 17.95
C TRP A 204 -15.84 -0.24 19.04
N GLY A 205 -15.38 0.97 18.69
CA GLY A 205 -14.84 1.96 19.60
C GLY A 205 -15.35 3.35 19.29
N ALA A 206 -15.58 4.17 20.32
CA ALA A 206 -16.02 5.56 20.21
C ALA A 206 -14.86 6.52 20.48
N PHE A 207 -14.72 7.54 19.65
CA PHE A 207 -13.62 8.52 19.70
C PHE A 207 -14.19 9.94 19.63
N PRO A 208 -14.60 10.54 20.76
CA PRO A 208 -15.04 11.92 20.81
C PRO A 208 -13.85 12.90 20.88
N SER A 209 -14.03 14.08 20.31
CA SER A 209 -13.09 15.19 20.48
C SER A 209 -13.81 16.54 20.50
N PHE A 210 -13.24 17.53 21.22
CA PHE A 210 -13.75 18.87 21.34
C PHE A 210 -12.62 19.87 21.12
N SER A 211 -12.97 21.01 20.52
CA SER A 211 -12.09 22.16 20.46
C SER A 211 -12.88 23.46 20.63
N ALA A 212 -12.24 24.48 21.22
CA ALA A 212 -12.76 25.81 21.33
C ALA A 212 -11.69 26.84 20.96
N GLY A 213 -12.10 27.92 20.34
CA GLY A 213 -11.23 29.02 19.94
C GLY A 213 -11.86 30.37 20.27
N TRP A 214 -11.01 31.31 20.60
CA TRP A 214 -11.39 32.71 20.81
C TRP A 214 -10.45 33.61 20.03
N VAL A 215 -11.00 34.44 19.15
CA VAL A 215 -10.26 35.45 18.39
C VAL A 215 -10.22 36.72 19.20
N VAL A 216 -9.26 36.82 20.10
CA VAL A 216 -9.11 37.90 21.07
C VAL A 216 -8.91 39.28 20.41
N SER A 217 -8.23 39.30 19.26
CA SER A 217 -8.00 40.51 18.45
C SER A 217 -9.29 41.19 17.96
N GLU A 218 -10.37 40.43 17.86
CA GLU A 218 -11.68 40.96 17.43
C GLU A 218 -12.50 41.55 18.58
N GLU A 219 -11.98 41.55 19.81
CA GLU A 219 -12.66 42.17 20.95
C GLU A 219 -12.53 43.68 20.98
N GLY A 220 -13.60 44.34 21.41
CA GLY A 220 -13.68 45.79 21.41
C GLY A 220 -12.61 46.50 22.28
N PHE A 221 -12.09 45.80 23.30
CA PHE A 221 -11.04 46.35 24.15
C PHE A 221 -9.66 46.33 23.45
N LEU A 222 -9.42 45.41 22.53
CA LEU A 222 -8.19 45.39 21.72
C LEU A 222 -8.28 46.25 20.48
N LYS A 223 -9.44 46.33 19.83
CA LYS A 223 -9.64 47.20 18.65
C LYS A 223 -9.45 48.68 18.98
N ARG A 224 -9.66 49.11 20.25
CA ARG A 224 -9.39 50.46 20.71
C ARG A 224 -7.93 50.73 21.07
N SER A 225 -7.10 49.70 21.15
CA SER A 225 -5.70 49.80 21.58
C SER A 225 -4.72 49.69 20.40
N ALA A 226 -5.21 49.52 19.18
CA ALA A 226 -4.37 49.62 17.96
C ALA A 226 -4.25 51.09 17.60
N PRO A 227 -3.00 51.64 17.48
CA PRO A 227 -2.75 53.04 17.10
C PRO A 227 -3.22 53.35 15.70
#